data_3478bfc5a7631747e1d618d0f239c855
#
_entry.id   3478bfc5a7631747e1d618d0f239c855
#
_cell.length_a   1.000
_cell.length_b   1.000
_cell.length_c   1.000
_cell.angle_alpha   90.00
_cell.angle_beta   90.00
_cell.angle_gamma   90.00
#
_symmetry.space_group_name_H-M   'P 1'
#
loop_
_entity.id
_entity.type
_entity.pdbx_description
1 polymer ?
#
loop_
_entity_poly.entity_id
_entity_poly.type
_entity_poly.pdbx_seq_one_letter_code
_entity_poly.pdbx_strand_id
1 'polypeptide(L)' 'MTRGRPQEFNRETALGKAMDLFWSQGFEATGMQALTEHMGISRQSLYNTFGDKHSLLKEAIGHY' A
#
# COMPACT_ATOMS: atom_id res chain seq x y z
N MET A 1 -12.52 -19.99 -9.45
CA MET A 1 -12.05 -19.55 -9.38
C MET A 1 -11.19 -19.32 -9.29
N THR A 2 -10.90 -19.15 -9.24
CA THR A 2 -10.05 -18.83 -9.15
C THR A 2 -9.26 -18.64 -9.13
N ARG A 3 -8.91 -18.65 -8.95
CA ARG A 3 -8.20 -18.31 -8.94
C ARG A 3 -7.08 -18.25 -8.95
N GLY A 4 -6.60 -18.73 -8.94
CA GLY A 4 -5.24 -18.45 -8.56
C GLY A 4 -4.91 -17.10 -8.83
N ARG A 5 -4.43 -16.53 -8.27
CA ARG A 5 -4.16 -15.27 -8.49
C ARG A 5 -2.81 -14.97 -8.56
N PRO A 6 -2.39 -14.35 -9.45
CA PRO A 6 -1.03 -14.00 -9.63
C PRO A 6 -0.54 -12.95 -8.66
N GLN A 7 -1.45 -12.21 -8.09
CA GLN A 7 -1.06 -11.19 -7.13
C GLN A 7 -1.12 -11.70 -5.71
N GLU A 8 -0.18 -11.26 -4.89
CA GLU A 8 -0.15 -11.63 -3.49
C GLU A 8 -1.18 -10.90 -2.67
N PHE A 9 -1.70 -9.81 -3.20
CA PHE A 9 -2.59 -8.95 -2.45
C PHE A 9 -3.56 -8.25 -3.37
N ASN A 10 -4.62 -7.73 -2.78
CA ASN A 10 -5.61 -6.95 -3.50
C ASN A 10 -5.16 -5.49 -3.50
N ARG A 11 -5.03 -4.91 -4.69
CA ARG A 11 -4.51 -3.57 -4.82
C ARG A 11 -5.38 -2.54 -4.11
N GLU A 12 -6.69 -2.65 -4.26
CA GLU A 12 -7.61 -1.71 -3.61
C GLU A 12 -7.52 -1.82 -2.10
N THR A 13 -7.48 -3.04 -1.59
CA THR A 13 -7.37 -3.25 -0.15
C THR A 13 -6.06 -2.67 0.36
N ALA A 14 -4.98 -2.90 -0.38
CA ALA A 14 -3.68 -2.38 0.02
C ALA A 14 -3.68 -0.86 0.06
N LEU A 15 -4.29 -0.23 -0.94
CA LEU A 15 -4.38 1.23 -0.97
C LEU A 15 -5.19 1.76 0.20
N GLY A 16 -6.27 1.09 0.54
CA GLY A 16 -7.08 1.48 1.69
C GLY A 16 -6.31 1.41 2.98
N LYS A 17 -5.51 0.36 3.15
CA LYS A 17 -4.70 0.22 4.34
C LYS A 17 -3.60 1.28 4.41
N ALA A 18 -3.01 1.61 3.27
CA ALA A 18 -2.01 2.67 3.25
C ALA A 18 -2.65 4.00 3.64
N MET A 19 -3.85 4.26 3.14
CA MET A 19 -4.55 5.49 3.47
C MET A 19 -4.89 5.58 4.95
N ASP A 20 -5.27 4.43 5.54
CA ASP A 20 -5.52 4.37 6.98
C ASP A 20 -4.32 4.88 7.76
N LEU A 21 -3.13 4.41 7.41
CA LEU A 21 -1.92 4.83 8.11
C LEU A 21 -1.62 6.31 7.88
N PHE A 22 -1.78 6.77 6.65
CA PHE A 22 -1.53 8.17 6.35
C PHE A 22 -2.47 9.08 7.13
N TRP A 23 -3.72 8.66 7.27
CA TRP A 23 -4.69 9.42 8.04
C TRP A 23 -4.40 9.40 9.53
N SER A 24 -4.04 8.22 10.06
CA SER A 24 -3.88 8.09 11.51
C SER A 24 -2.55 8.60 12.01
N GLN A 25 -1.48 8.47 11.22
CA GLN A 25 -0.14 8.85 11.64
C GLN A 25 0.40 10.06 10.90
N GLY A 26 -0.17 10.38 9.75
CA GLY A 26 0.36 11.41 8.91
C GLY A 26 1.39 10.86 7.95
N PHE A 27 1.53 11.53 6.80
CA PHE A 27 2.43 11.06 5.76
C PHE A 27 3.88 11.01 6.24
N GLU A 28 4.31 12.08 6.93
CA GLU A 28 5.69 12.18 7.37
C GLU A 28 6.06 11.10 8.39
N ALA A 29 5.12 10.78 9.27
CA ALA A 29 5.37 9.81 10.32
C ALA A 29 5.22 8.37 9.83
N THR A 30 4.63 8.15 8.67
CA THR A 30 4.40 6.82 8.16
C THR A 30 5.62 6.33 7.41
N GLY A 31 6.29 5.30 7.96
CA GLY A 31 7.46 4.73 7.34
C GLY A 31 7.11 3.57 6.43
N MET A 32 8.08 3.18 5.59
CA MET A 32 7.87 2.07 4.67
C MET A 32 7.62 0.76 5.40
N GLN A 33 8.31 0.57 6.53
CA GLN A 33 8.12 -0.65 7.29
C GLN A 33 6.69 -0.75 7.82
N ALA A 34 6.18 0.35 8.37
CA ALA A 34 4.81 0.35 8.87
C ALA A 34 3.82 0.09 7.75
N LEU A 35 4.09 0.66 6.58
CA LEU A 35 3.23 0.44 5.42
C LEU A 35 3.21 -1.03 5.01
N THR A 36 4.39 -1.64 4.89
CA THR A 36 4.44 -3.04 4.47
C THR A 36 3.74 -3.94 5.48
N GLU A 37 3.93 -3.67 6.76
CA GLU A 37 3.28 -4.48 7.80
C GLU A 37 1.77 -4.32 7.78
N HIS A 38 1.32 -3.09 7.67
CA HIS A 38 -0.12 -2.84 7.68
C HIS A 38 -0.80 -3.35 6.41
N MET A 39 -0.13 -3.18 5.28
CA MET A 39 -0.67 -3.62 4.00
C MET A 39 -0.53 -5.13 3.81
N GLY A 40 0.34 -5.77 4.59
CA GLY A 40 0.53 -7.21 4.50
C GLY A 40 1.29 -7.65 3.28
N ILE A 41 2.20 -6.81 2.78
CA ILE A 41 2.99 -7.16 1.60
C ILE A 41 4.46 -6.92 1.90
N SER A 42 5.33 -7.50 1.08
CA SER A 42 6.75 -7.30 1.25
C SER A 42 7.16 -5.94 0.73
N ARG A 43 8.32 -5.46 1.19
CA ARG A 43 8.84 -4.21 0.71
C ARG A 43 9.10 -4.27 -0.80
N GLN A 44 9.57 -5.43 -1.27
CA GLN A 44 9.81 -5.62 -2.69
C GLN A 44 8.52 -5.45 -3.50
N SER A 45 7.44 -6.07 -3.02
CA SER A 45 6.14 -5.96 -3.68
C SER A 45 5.65 -4.52 -3.68
N LEU A 46 5.87 -3.82 -2.58
CA LEU A 46 5.45 -2.43 -2.47
C LEU A 46 6.16 -1.57 -3.53
N TYR A 47 7.47 -1.71 -3.63
CA TYR A 47 8.24 -0.95 -4.60
C TYR A 47 7.86 -1.33 -6.03
N ASN A 48 7.67 -2.62 -6.28
CA ASN A 48 7.36 -3.08 -7.64
C ASN A 48 5.97 -2.62 -8.09
N THR A 49 5.04 -2.53 -7.16
CA THR A 49 3.65 -2.21 -7.52
C THR A 49 3.39 -0.71 -7.48
N PHE A 50 3.85 -0.05 -6.44
CA PHE A 50 3.51 1.36 -6.21
C PHE A 50 4.68 2.31 -6.36
N GLY A 51 5.88 1.84 -6.19
CA GLY A 51 7.06 2.68 -6.21
C GLY A 51 7.42 3.13 -4.82
N ASP A 52 7.57 4.42 -4.63
CA ASP A 52 7.94 4.93 -3.32
C ASP A 52 6.71 5.43 -2.55
N LYS A 53 6.97 6.01 -1.39
CA LYS A 53 5.89 6.47 -0.51
C LYS A 53 5.06 7.58 -1.18
N HIS A 54 5.72 8.47 -1.90
CA HIS A 54 5.00 9.55 -2.59
C HIS A 54 4.10 8.98 -3.69
N SER A 55 4.61 8.04 -4.46
CA SER A 55 3.82 7.42 -5.52
C SER A 55 2.64 6.67 -4.93
N LEU A 56 2.86 5.99 -3.82
CA LEU A 56 1.79 5.28 -3.13
C LEU A 56 0.72 6.25 -2.67
N LEU A 57 1.12 7.36 -2.09
CA LEU A 57 0.15 8.35 -1.62
C LEU A 57 -0.66 8.91 -2.78
N LYS A 58 0.01 9.24 -3.88
CA LYS A 58 -0.68 9.79 -5.04
C LYS A 58 -1.70 8.80 -5.59
N GLU A 59 -1.33 7.55 -5.63
CA GLU A 59 -2.24 6.52 -6.13
C GLU A 59 -3.42 6.33 -5.17
N ALA A 60 -3.16 6.34 -3.88
CA ALA A 60 -4.20 6.19 -2.89
C ALA A 60 -5.21 7.34 -2.97
N ILE A 61 -4.71 8.55 -3.11
CA ILE A 61 -5.57 9.72 -3.24
C ILE A 61 -6.40 9.63 -4.52
N GLY A 62 -5.76 9.24 -5.61
CA GLY A 62 -6.46 9.12 -6.88
C GLY A 62 -7.53 8.05 -6.85
N HIS A 63 -7.34 7.01 -6.03
CA HIS A 63 -8.30 5.94 -5.93
C HIS A 63 -9.56 6.40 -5.18
N TYR A 64 -9.37 7.26 -4.20
CA TYR A 64 -10.47 7.78 -3.41
C TYR A 64 -10.86 9.17 -3.87
#